data_d5f7ff4b91a90b2dc20e3aba8c71ad03
#
_entry.id   d5f7ff4b91a90b2dc20e3aba8c71ad03
#
_cell.length_a   1.000
_cell.length_b   1.000
_cell.length_c   1.000
_cell.angle_alpha   90.00
_cell.angle_beta   90.00
_cell.angle_gamma   90.00
#
_symmetry.space_group_name_H-M   'P 1'
#
loop_
_entity.id
_entity.type
_entity.pdbx_description
1 polymer ?
#
loop_
_entity_poly.entity_id
_entity_poly.type
_entity_poly.pdbx_seq_one_letter_code
_entity_poly.pdbx_strand_id
1 'polypeptide(L)'
;MKNLITTVPCIVILLAILMEFVQMETVYSKVIRAEAAIENFRQEVRAEGCVTGERETALRRELVKITGCREKEVEIGGTRERTERPGRIRFRVLFPVKPALGAAGFWGIPSDRNRFRYRADRSCISEYLPEKKEERKEKEGKDREESHHDHSYSAVRNHTSHDGKSDGGSPPAPSENGRRNR
;
A
#
# COMPACT_ATOMS: atom_id res chain seq x y z
N MET A 1 -34.34 42.22 32.42
CA MET A 1 -33.74 40.99 32.97
C MET A 1 -34.41 39.70 32.47
N LYS A 2 -35.71 39.66 32.16
CA LYS A 2 -36.40 38.43 31.69
C LYS A 2 -35.81 37.88 30.38
N ASN A 3 -35.40 38.72 29.43
CA ASN A 3 -34.84 38.29 28.14
C ASN A 3 -33.44 37.66 28.27
N LEU A 4 -32.67 38.03 29.28
CA LEU A 4 -31.33 37.52 29.48
C LEU A 4 -31.33 36.06 29.98
N ILE A 5 -32.35 35.71 30.78
CA ILE A 5 -32.56 34.36 31.34
C ILE A 5 -32.89 33.35 30.22
N THR A 6 -33.56 33.79 29.15
CA THR A 6 -33.89 32.93 28.01
C THR A 6 -32.82 32.92 26.94
N THR A 7 -32.07 34.01 26.73
CA THR A 7 -31.09 34.15 25.70
C THR A 7 -29.82 33.30 25.99
N VAL A 8 -29.36 33.27 27.24
CA VAL A 8 -28.18 32.52 27.63
C VAL A 8 -28.33 31.00 27.38
N PRO A 9 -29.40 30.33 27.82
CA PRO A 9 -29.62 28.93 27.49
C PRO A 9 -29.69 28.64 25.99
N CYS A 10 -30.35 29.52 25.23
CA CYS A 10 -30.40 29.35 23.76
C CYS A 10 -29.02 29.39 23.12
N ILE A 11 -28.15 30.31 23.53
CA ILE A 11 -26.77 30.40 23.03
C ILE A 11 -26.01 29.13 23.40
N VAL A 12 -26.11 28.63 24.61
CA VAL A 12 -25.43 27.40 25.04
C VAL A 12 -25.87 26.19 24.20
N ILE A 13 -27.19 26.08 23.96
CA ILE A 13 -27.70 24.98 23.09
C ILE A 13 -27.16 25.10 21.66
N LEU A 14 -27.14 26.30 21.08
CA LEU A 14 -26.61 26.54 19.75
C LEU A 14 -25.13 26.18 19.67
N LEU A 15 -24.32 26.56 20.66
CA LEU A 15 -22.92 26.20 20.74
C LEU A 15 -22.71 24.68 20.87
N ALA A 16 -23.54 24.00 21.64
CA ALA A 16 -23.49 22.53 21.74
C ALA A 16 -23.78 21.86 20.41
N ILE A 17 -24.78 22.33 19.65
CA ILE A 17 -25.10 21.81 18.32
C ILE A 17 -23.95 22.07 17.34
N LEU A 18 -23.33 23.23 17.35
CA LEU A 18 -22.17 23.53 16.50
C LEU A 18 -20.99 22.63 16.83
N MET A 19 -20.73 22.37 18.12
CA MET A 19 -19.66 21.44 18.52
C MET A 19 -19.90 20.02 18.02
N GLU A 20 -21.14 19.53 18.09
CA GLU A 20 -21.49 18.21 17.53
C GLU A 20 -21.28 18.17 16.01
N PHE A 21 -21.63 19.23 15.30
CA PHE A 21 -21.42 19.32 13.87
C PHE A 21 -19.92 19.20 13.50
N VAL A 22 -19.05 19.96 14.18
CA VAL A 22 -17.60 19.91 13.97
C VAL A 22 -17.02 18.51 14.27
N GLN A 23 -17.53 17.83 15.30
CA GLN A 23 -17.11 16.46 15.61
C GLN A 23 -17.53 15.48 14.51
N MET A 24 -18.74 15.61 13.99
CA MET A 24 -19.25 14.79 12.90
C MET A 24 -18.40 14.94 11.61
N GLU A 25 -18.02 16.17 11.27
CA GLU A 25 -17.09 16.46 10.16
C GLU A 25 -15.74 15.76 10.34
N THR A 26 -15.22 15.74 11.56
CA THR A 26 -13.97 15.06 11.87
C THR A 26 -14.07 13.54 11.65
N VAL A 27 -15.17 12.93 12.10
CA VAL A 27 -15.44 11.49 11.90
C VAL A 27 -15.56 11.18 10.41
N TYR A 28 -16.32 12.00 9.69
CA TYR A 28 -16.52 11.85 8.25
C TYR A 28 -15.19 11.93 7.46
N SER A 29 -14.36 12.92 7.79
CA SER A 29 -13.03 13.07 7.20
C SER A 29 -12.13 11.82 7.43
N LYS A 30 -12.18 11.24 8.64
CA LYS A 30 -11.46 9.98 8.93
C LYS A 30 -11.96 8.82 8.06
N VAL A 31 -13.27 8.69 7.88
CA VAL A 31 -13.88 7.64 7.06
C VAL A 31 -13.46 7.80 5.59
N ILE A 32 -13.52 9.00 5.04
CA ILE A 32 -13.09 9.25 3.65
C ILE A 32 -11.62 8.87 3.43
N ARG A 33 -10.73 9.26 4.36
CA ARG A 33 -9.30 8.90 4.26
C ARG A 33 -9.10 7.39 4.36
N ALA A 34 -9.85 6.72 5.23
CA ALA A 34 -9.79 5.27 5.36
C ALA A 34 -10.30 4.57 4.09
N GLU A 35 -11.37 5.07 3.46
CA GLU A 35 -11.86 4.56 2.18
C GLU A 35 -10.83 4.72 1.06
N ALA A 36 -10.12 5.86 1.01
CA ALA A 36 -9.04 6.06 0.05
C ALA A 36 -7.90 5.04 0.24
N ALA A 37 -7.51 4.76 1.50
CA ALA A 37 -6.50 3.75 1.81
C ALA A 37 -6.97 2.33 1.41
N ILE A 38 -8.24 2.00 1.64
CA ILE A 38 -8.84 0.71 1.24
C ILE A 38 -8.88 0.60 -0.29
N GLU A 39 -9.16 1.68 -1.00
CA GLU A 39 -9.17 1.68 -2.47
C GLU A 39 -7.77 1.49 -3.05
N ASN A 40 -6.74 2.12 -2.49
CA ASN A 40 -5.35 1.89 -2.86
C ASN A 40 -4.96 0.42 -2.63
N PHE A 41 -5.31 -0.13 -1.46
CA PHE A 41 -5.11 -1.54 -1.17
C PHE A 41 -5.82 -2.47 -2.16
N ARG A 42 -7.03 -2.12 -2.60
CA ARG A 42 -7.77 -2.85 -3.63
C ARG A 42 -6.98 -2.92 -4.95
N GLN A 43 -6.36 -1.82 -5.35
CA GLN A 43 -5.56 -1.77 -6.59
C GLN A 43 -4.31 -2.64 -6.47
N GLU A 44 -3.63 -2.63 -5.31
CA GLU A 44 -2.47 -3.48 -5.04
C GLU A 44 -2.84 -4.97 -5.06
N VAL A 45 -3.91 -5.34 -4.36
CA VAL A 45 -4.42 -6.72 -4.33
C VAL A 45 -4.84 -7.20 -5.73
N ARG A 46 -5.39 -6.32 -6.56
CA ARG A 46 -5.75 -6.61 -7.95
C ARG A 46 -4.53 -6.93 -8.79
N ALA A 47 -3.43 -6.19 -8.62
CA ALA A 47 -2.17 -6.41 -9.33
C ALA A 47 -1.46 -7.70 -8.88
N GLU A 48 -1.45 -7.98 -7.56
CA GLU A 48 -0.77 -9.14 -6.97
C GLU A 48 -1.58 -10.45 -7.10
N GLY A 49 -2.87 -10.36 -7.35
CA GLY A 49 -3.77 -11.52 -7.47
C GLY A 49 -4.22 -12.14 -6.14
N CYS A 50 -3.78 -11.62 -4.99
CA CYS A 50 -4.11 -12.11 -3.65
C CYS A 50 -3.88 -11.04 -2.59
N VAL A 51 -4.38 -11.30 -1.38
CA VAL A 51 -4.07 -10.51 -0.18
C VAL A 51 -2.80 -11.04 0.46
N THR A 52 -1.70 -10.31 0.33
CA THR A 52 -0.42 -10.66 0.95
C THR A 52 -0.33 -10.12 2.37
N GLY A 53 0.41 -10.82 3.25
CA GLY A 53 0.58 -10.41 4.65
C GLY A 53 1.29 -9.06 4.80
N GLU A 54 2.18 -8.72 3.85
CA GLU A 54 2.88 -7.45 3.83
C GLU A 54 1.89 -6.29 3.58
N ARG A 55 1.03 -6.43 2.55
CA ARG A 55 0.00 -5.43 2.23
C ARG A 55 -1.05 -5.29 3.33
N GLU A 56 -1.44 -6.42 3.92
CA GLU A 56 -2.34 -6.40 5.08
C GLU A 56 -1.73 -5.58 6.23
N THR A 57 -0.44 -5.78 6.53
CA THR A 57 0.25 -5.06 7.59
C THR A 57 0.39 -3.56 7.26
N ALA A 58 0.68 -3.21 6.02
CA ALA A 58 0.76 -1.83 5.55
C ALA A 58 -0.59 -1.10 5.70
N LEU A 59 -1.68 -1.70 5.20
CA LEU A 59 -3.02 -1.13 5.34
C LEU A 59 -3.42 -0.99 6.82
N ARG A 60 -3.12 -1.98 7.66
CA ARG A 60 -3.40 -1.94 9.10
C ARG A 60 -2.74 -0.75 9.77
N ARG A 61 -1.45 -0.50 9.51
CA ARG A 61 -0.71 0.65 10.04
C ARG A 61 -1.31 1.97 9.57
N GLU A 62 -1.69 2.07 8.32
CA GLU A 62 -2.30 3.25 7.75
C GLU A 62 -3.67 3.55 8.39
N LEU A 63 -4.54 2.54 8.53
CA LEU A 63 -5.82 2.67 9.20
C LEU A 63 -5.68 3.10 10.66
N VAL A 64 -4.72 2.53 11.39
CA VAL A 64 -4.40 2.95 12.77
C VAL A 64 -4.00 4.43 12.82
N LYS A 65 -3.17 4.89 11.89
CA LYS A 65 -2.74 6.29 11.80
C LYS A 65 -3.92 7.25 11.52
N ILE A 66 -4.86 6.86 10.65
CA ILE A 66 -6.01 7.67 10.25
C ILE A 66 -7.05 7.72 11.37
N THR A 67 -7.40 6.56 11.93
CA THR A 67 -8.54 6.44 12.86
C THR A 67 -8.17 6.60 14.32
N GLY A 68 -6.88 6.39 14.67
CA GLY A 68 -6.41 6.36 16.04
C GLY A 68 -6.84 5.12 16.83
N CYS A 69 -7.28 4.06 16.15
CA CYS A 69 -7.63 2.79 16.77
C CYS A 69 -6.38 1.96 17.12
N ARG A 70 -6.55 0.88 17.89
CA ARG A 70 -5.45 -0.06 18.17
C ARG A 70 -5.31 -1.04 17.01
N GLU A 71 -4.09 -1.49 16.72
CA GLU A 71 -3.82 -2.48 15.67
C GLU A 71 -4.68 -3.75 15.79
N LYS A 72 -4.92 -4.20 17.01
CA LYS A 72 -5.74 -5.38 17.30
C LYS A 72 -7.24 -5.19 17.01
N GLU A 73 -7.69 -3.95 16.87
CA GLU A 73 -9.08 -3.62 16.56
C GLU A 73 -9.35 -3.58 15.05
N VAL A 74 -8.28 -3.63 14.23
CA VAL A 74 -8.38 -3.67 12.76
C VAL A 74 -8.35 -5.13 12.31
N GLU A 75 -9.44 -5.59 11.73
CA GLU A 75 -9.58 -6.93 11.18
C GLU A 75 -9.56 -6.83 9.65
N ILE A 76 -8.60 -7.51 9.03
CA ILE A 76 -8.47 -7.61 7.58
C ILE A 76 -8.49 -9.08 7.22
N GLY A 77 -9.39 -9.46 6.34
CA GLY A 77 -9.48 -10.83 5.83
C GLY A 77 -9.73 -10.82 4.33
N GLY A 78 -9.27 -11.86 3.63
CA GLY A 78 -9.48 -11.94 2.20
C GLY A 78 -8.89 -13.19 1.58
N THR A 79 -9.00 -13.30 0.25
CA THR A 79 -8.47 -14.39 -0.56
C THR A 79 -6.94 -14.35 -0.49
N ARG A 80 -6.31 -15.35 0.12
CA ARG A 80 -4.85 -15.46 0.27
C ARG A 80 -4.18 -16.25 -0.85
N GLU A 81 -4.95 -17.07 -1.54
CA GLU A 81 -4.46 -17.82 -2.70
C GLU A 81 -4.36 -16.89 -3.91
N ARG A 82 -3.25 -17.00 -4.64
CA ARG A 82 -3.10 -16.26 -5.88
C ARG A 82 -4.13 -16.73 -6.88
N THR A 83 -4.91 -15.78 -7.34
CA THR A 83 -5.97 -15.99 -8.30
C THR A 83 -5.53 -15.40 -9.63
N GLU A 84 -5.42 -16.25 -10.65
CA GLU A 84 -5.08 -15.82 -12.00
C GLU A 84 -6.24 -15.07 -12.65
N ARG A 85 -5.94 -14.25 -13.63
CA ARG A 85 -6.93 -13.54 -14.44
C ARG A 85 -7.78 -14.52 -15.25
N PRO A 86 -9.13 -14.39 -15.27
CA PRO A 86 -9.98 -13.31 -14.72
C PRO A 86 -10.60 -13.64 -13.34
N GLY A 87 -9.88 -14.27 -12.43
CA GLY A 87 -10.41 -14.69 -11.15
C GLY A 87 -10.85 -13.54 -10.25
N ARG A 88 -11.80 -13.82 -9.34
CA ARG A 88 -12.36 -12.83 -8.42
C ARG A 88 -11.70 -12.94 -7.05
N ILE A 89 -11.16 -11.83 -6.56
CA ILE A 89 -10.59 -11.67 -5.22
C ILE A 89 -11.62 -10.95 -4.35
N ARG A 90 -11.84 -11.43 -3.13
CA ARG A 90 -12.70 -10.79 -2.14
C ARG A 90 -11.89 -10.47 -0.89
N PHE A 91 -12.14 -9.31 -0.32
CA PHE A 91 -11.56 -8.95 0.97
C PHE A 91 -12.52 -8.13 1.80
N ARG A 92 -12.30 -8.16 3.10
CA ARG A 92 -13.09 -7.48 4.11
C ARG A 92 -12.18 -6.73 5.06
N VAL A 93 -12.54 -5.49 5.37
CA VAL A 93 -11.85 -4.65 6.34
C VAL A 93 -12.84 -4.18 7.38
N LEU A 94 -12.53 -4.35 8.65
CA LEU A 94 -13.33 -3.90 9.79
C LEU A 94 -12.44 -3.08 10.72
N PHE A 95 -12.87 -1.90 11.10
CA PHE A 95 -12.18 -1.06 12.06
C PHE A 95 -13.12 -0.14 12.81
N PRO A 96 -12.84 0.23 14.08
CA PRO A 96 -13.62 1.20 14.83
C PRO A 96 -13.15 2.61 14.50
N VAL A 97 -14.10 3.53 14.37
CA VAL A 97 -13.86 4.98 14.30
C VAL A 97 -14.32 5.60 15.61
N LYS A 98 -13.46 6.37 16.26
CA LYS A 98 -13.70 7.05 17.54
C LYS A 98 -13.35 8.54 17.41
N PRO A 99 -14.04 9.42 18.14
CA PRO A 99 -15.33 9.23 18.80
C PRO A 99 -16.48 9.26 17.79
N ALA A 100 -17.61 8.58 18.08
CA ALA A 100 -18.80 8.63 17.25
C ALA A 100 -19.65 9.88 17.56
N LEU A 101 -19.71 10.27 18.84
CA LEU A 101 -20.44 11.45 19.33
C LEU A 101 -19.53 12.33 20.18
N GLY A 102 -19.46 13.62 19.89
CA GLY A 102 -18.62 14.57 20.60
C GLY A 102 -19.06 14.79 22.06
N ALA A 103 -20.36 14.98 22.26
CA ALA A 103 -20.96 15.20 23.58
C ALA A 103 -21.31 13.91 24.34
N ALA A 104 -20.74 12.75 23.94
CA ALA A 104 -21.06 11.48 24.59
C ALA A 104 -20.84 11.48 26.10
N GLY A 105 -19.81 12.17 26.58
CA GLY A 105 -19.54 12.33 28.01
C GLY A 105 -20.64 13.11 28.74
N PHE A 106 -21.23 14.10 28.12
CA PHE A 106 -22.36 14.86 28.67
C PHE A 106 -23.61 13.99 28.83
N TRP A 107 -23.82 13.06 27.90
CA TRP A 107 -24.94 12.11 27.93
C TRP A 107 -24.63 10.83 28.73
N GLY A 108 -23.52 10.81 29.47
CA GLY A 108 -23.12 9.63 30.25
C GLY A 108 -22.79 8.40 29.42
N ILE A 109 -22.47 8.57 28.13
CA ILE A 109 -22.07 7.48 27.26
C ILE A 109 -20.57 7.19 27.48
N PRO A 110 -20.20 5.97 27.94
CA PRO A 110 -18.80 5.62 28.17
C PRO A 110 -18.00 5.67 26.86
N SER A 111 -16.73 6.08 26.95
CA SER A 111 -15.84 6.23 25.79
C SER A 111 -15.61 4.94 25.01
N ASP A 112 -15.71 3.78 25.68
CA ASP A 112 -15.62 2.46 25.07
C ASP A 112 -16.83 2.10 24.20
N ARG A 113 -18.00 2.66 24.51
CA ARG A 113 -19.23 2.51 23.71
C ARG A 113 -19.38 3.61 22.66
N ASN A 114 -18.68 4.73 22.79
CA ASN A 114 -18.71 5.83 21.83
C ASN A 114 -17.82 5.54 20.63
N ARG A 115 -18.12 4.47 19.88
CA ARG A 115 -17.40 4.05 18.69
C ARG A 115 -18.34 3.51 17.62
N PHE A 116 -18.04 3.84 16.39
CA PHE A 116 -18.72 3.30 15.21
C PHE A 116 -17.82 2.24 14.58
N ARG A 117 -18.35 1.05 14.29
CA ARG A 117 -17.64 0.01 13.54
C ARG A 117 -17.89 0.20 12.05
N TYR A 118 -16.84 0.54 11.35
CA TYR A 118 -16.88 0.62 9.89
C TYR A 118 -16.55 -0.74 9.30
N ARG A 119 -17.32 -1.16 8.29
CA ARG A 119 -17.12 -2.41 7.58
C ARG A 119 -17.12 -2.15 6.08
N ALA A 120 -16.03 -2.51 5.42
CA ALA A 120 -15.89 -2.48 3.98
C ALA A 120 -15.73 -3.92 3.45
N ASP A 121 -16.71 -4.39 2.71
CA ASP A 121 -16.63 -5.63 1.93
C ASP A 121 -16.39 -5.24 0.47
N ARG A 122 -15.27 -5.67 -0.11
CA ARG A 122 -14.87 -5.31 -1.47
C ARG A 122 -14.52 -6.56 -2.28
N SER A 123 -14.70 -6.46 -3.58
CA SER A 123 -14.23 -7.48 -4.53
C SER A 123 -13.60 -6.81 -5.75
N CYS A 124 -12.60 -7.47 -6.32
CA CYS A 124 -11.94 -7.04 -7.55
C CYS A 124 -11.65 -8.26 -8.43
N ILE A 125 -11.39 -7.99 -9.70
CA ILE A 125 -10.93 -9.00 -10.64
C ILE A 125 -9.40 -8.96 -10.63
N SER A 126 -8.76 -10.13 -10.51
CA SER A 126 -7.31 -10.26 -10.58
C SER A 126 -6.78 -9.82 -11.95
N GLU A 127 -5.69 -9.08 -11.94
CA GLU A 127 -4.88 -8.76 -13.11
C GLU A 127 -3.59 -9.57 -13.15
N TYR A 128 -3.38 -10.43 -12.16
CA TYR A 128 -2.19 -11.24 -12.08
C TYR A 128 -2.11 -12.23 -13.25
N LEU A 129 -1.01 -12.14 -13.99
CA LEU A 129 -0.64 -13.09 -15.04
C LEU A 129 0.59 -13.85 -14.54
N PRO A 130 0.51 -15.19 -14.38
CA PRO A 130 1.70 -15.97 -14.05
C PRO A 130 2.71 -15.83 -15.19
N GLU A 131 3.95 -15.50 -14.86
CA GLU A 131 5.04 -15.58 -15.85
C GLU A 131 5.13 -17.01 -16.37
N LYS A 132 4.97 -17.19 -17.67
CA LYS A 132 5.15 -18.47 -18.33
C LYS A 132 6.59 -18.94 -18.11
N LYS A 133 6.77 -19.85 -17.18
CA LYS A 133 8.08 -20.50 -16.93
C LYS A 133 8.59 -21.30 -18.14
N GLU A 134 7.78 -21.47 -19.16
CA GLU A 134 8.10 -22.29 -20.35
C GLU A 134 9.06 -21.58 -21.30
N GLU A 135 8.96 -20.26 -21.49
CA GLU A 135 9.87 -19.53 -22.40
C GLU A 135 11.32 -19.47 -21.90
N ARG A 136 11.53 -19.60 -20.58
CA ARG A 136 12.88 -19.59 -20.01
C ARG A 136 13.62 -20.92 -20.23
N LYS A 137 12.90 -22.04 -20.24
CA LYS A 137 13.49 -23.37 -20.53
C LYS A 137 13.81 -23.56 -22.00
N GLU A 138 13.03 -22.95 -22.89
CA GLU A 138 13.32 -22.98 -24.33
C GLU A 138 14.53 -22.14 -24.74
N LYS A 139 14.72 -20.99 -24.09
CA LYS A 139 15.93 -20.16 -24.31
C LYS A 139 17.19 -20.82 -23.74
N GLU A 140 17.12 -21.39 -22.52
CA GLU A 140 18.25 -22.11 -21.91
C GLU A 140 18.60 -23.40 -22.65
N GLY A 141 17.62 -24.05 -23.30
CA GLY A 141 17.86 -25.22 -24.16
C GLY A 141 18.52 -24.87 -25.49
N LYS A 142 18.15 -23.72 -26.09
CA LYS A 142 18.69 -23.27 -27.38
C LYS A 142 20.13 -22.75 -27.28
N ASP A 143 20.44 -22.05 -26.19
CA ASP A 143 21.82 -21.56 -25.95
C ASP A 143 22.78 -22.69 -25.60
N ARG A 144 22.28 -23.87 -25.19
CA ARG A 144 23.13 -25.07 -24.96
C ARG A 144 23.38 -25.90 -26.20
N GLU A 145 22.49 -25.89 -27.18
CA GLU A 145 22.69 -26.58 -28.46
C GLU A 145 23.62 -25.82 -29.41
N GLU A 146 23.59 -24.45 -29.38
CA GLU A 146 24.51 -23.65 -30.21
C GLU A 146 25.98 -23.70 -29.73
N SER A 147 26.23 -23.96 -28.44
CA SER A 147 27.61 -24.02 -27.91
C SER A 147 28.35 -25.34 -28.18
N HIS A 148 27.70 -26.36 -28.74
CA HIS A 148 28.30 -27.68 -28.99
C HIS A 148 28.66 -27.93 -30.44
N HIS A 149 28.43 -26.99 -31.37
CA HIS A 149 28.67 -27.26 -32.80
C HIS A 149 29.87 -26.54 -33.40
N ASP A 150 30.74 -25.88 -32.61
CA ASP A 150 31.87 -25.11 -33.13
C ASP A 150 33.23 -25.54 -32.58
N HIS A 151 33.48 -26.84 -32.52
CA HIS A 151 34.84 -27.36 -32.30
C HIS A 151 35.11 -28.55 -33.20
N SER A 152 35.18 -28.29 -34.52
CA SER A 152 35.90 -29.22 -35.43
C SER A 152 36.18 -28.53 -36.76
N TYR A 153 37.42 -28.39 -37.06
CA TYR A 153 38.13 -27.89 -38.26
C TYR A 153 38.83 -26.54 -38.03
N SER A 154 40.10 -26.49 -37.85
CA SER A 154 41.25 -26.65 -38.74
C SER A 154 42.50 -26.11 -38.06
N ALA A 155 43.44 -26.97 -37.82
CA ALA A 155 44.86 -26.61 -37.71
C ALA A 155 45.41 -26.39 -39.13
N VAL A 156 45.85 -25.18 -39.47
CA VAL A 156 46.96 -24.93 -40.42
C VAL A 156 47.51 -23.53 -40.30
N ARG A 157 48.74 -23.42 -39.78
CA ARG A 157 49.83 -22.53 -40.13
C ARG A 157 49.57 -21.12 -40.66
N ASN A 158 50.07 -20.05 -40.00
CA ASN A 158 51.33 -19.43 -40.47
C ASN A 158 51.80 -18.33 -39.50
N HIS A 159 53.11 -18.31 -39.29
CA HIS A 159 53.99 -17.26 -38.80
C HIS A 159 53.70 -15.90 -39.46
N THR A 160 53.69 -14.81 -38.68
CA THR A 160 54.61 -13.68 -38.90
C THR A 160 54.49 -12.67 -37.76
N SER A 161 55.66 -12.27 -37.31
CA SER A 161 55.97 -11.19 -36.36
C SER A 161 55.41 -9.84 -36.80
N HIS A 162 54.99 -9.00 -35.86
CA HIS A 162 55.43 -7.59 -35.84
C HIS A 162 55.16 -6.93 -34.46
N ASP A 163 56.21 -6.29 -34.02
CA ASP A 163 56.33 -5.38 -32.88
C ASP A 163 55.41 -4.15 -32.99
N GLY A 164 55.09 -3.54 -31.82
CA GLY A 164 54.58 -2.18 -31.75
C GLY A 164 53.76 -1.89 -30.48
N LYS A 165 54.34 -1.68 -29.35
CA LYS A 165 54.58 -0.44 -28.60
C LYS A 165 53.33 0.42 -28.26
N SER A 166 53.17 0.50 -26.93
CA SER A 166 52.89 1.67 -26.07
C SER A 166 51.54 2.37 -26.08
N ASP A 167 51.21 2.69 -24.83
CA ASP A 167 50.59 3.84 -24.19
C ASP A 167 49.15 3.58 -23.75
N GLY A 168 48.82 3.54 -22.47
CA GLY A 168 48.88 4.65 -21.56
C GLY A 168 47.45 5.23 -21.44
N GLY A 169 46.72 4.90 -20.39
CA GLY A 169 45.41 5.56 -20.14
C GLY A 169 44.74 5.04 -18.88
N SER A 170 45.04 5.69 -17.77
CA SER A 170 44.41 5.48 -16.48
C SER A 170 42.93 5.92 -16.50
N PRO A 171 42.05 5.27 -15.70
CA PRO A 171 40.70 5.72 -15.52
C PRO A 171 40.59 6.85 -14.47
N PRO A 172 39.65 7.79 -14.61
CA PRO A 172 39.39 8.80 -13.60
C PRO A 172 38.48 8.29 -12.48
N ALA A 173 38.75 8.79 -11.27
CA ALA A 173 38.07 8.51 -10.03
C ALA A 173 36.63 9.06 -9.94
N PRO A 174 35.78 8.52 -9.05
CA PRO A 174 34.42 9.03 -8.84
C PRO A 174 34.45 10.28 -7.93
N SER A 175 33.70 11.32 -8.35
CA SER A 175 33.46 12.51 -7.56
C SER A 175 32.36 12.30 -6.54
N GLU A 176 32.72 12.45 -5.26
CA GLU A 176 31.82 12.84 -4.18
C GLU A 176 31.12 14.15 -4.51
N ASN A 177 29.83 14.19 -4.35
CA ASN A 177 29.17 15.46 -4.09
C ASN A 177 28.09 15.30 -3.03
N GLY A 178 28.46 15.69 -1.83
CA GLY A 178 27.59 16.01 -0.73
C GLY A 178 26.80 17.27 -1.01
N ARG A 179 25.55 17.26 -0.50
CA ARG A 179 24.82 18.46 -0.06
C ARG A 179 23.75 18.04 0.92
N ARG A 180 24.03 18.30 2.13
CA ARG A 180 23.29 19.07 3.17
C ARG A 180 22.30 20.06 2.57
N ASN A 181 21.06 20.07 3.09
CA ASN A 181 20.41 21.23 3.71
C ASN A 181 18.97 20.86 4.07
N ARG A 182 18.77 21.12 5.29
CA ARG A 182 17.77 21.79 6.17
C ARG A 182 16.41 21.15 6.24
#